data_c5c7aaf8b9e302cbdb7dc38b82e9b04f
#
_entry.id   c5c7aaf8b9e302cbdb7dc38b82e9b04f
#
_cell.length_a   1.000
_cell.length_b   1.000
_cell.length_c   1.000
_cell.angle_alpha   90.00
_cell.angle_beta   90.00
_cell.angle_gamma   90.00
#
_symmetry.space_group_name_H-M   'P 1'
#
loop_
_entity.id
_entity.type
_entity.pdbx_description
1 polymer ?
#
loop_
_entity_poly.entity_id
_entity_poly.type
_entity_poly.pdbx_seq_one_letter_code
_entity_poly.pdbx_strand_id
1 'polypeptide(L)'
;MKKLYACCLYLFAFTISAFSQNDPAAKKVLDAVGAKVKASKGISANCTLSSFTSKGKANGTQMLTLQMKGEKYLLNQGKTEIICDGSNVYRFDGEKTITKSAVEEGSQTLSPQKLLSGAYDKDFTYKLLPSKGTFYEIEMKPIDSKKNFQKVNLFIDKAKSTFAKARILDKSNNVTEVKIGNLNLNATVADAKFVFNKAKYPKDVEILD
;
A
#
# COMPACT_ATOMS: atom_id res chain seq x y z
N MET A 1 36.56 -1.93 67.75
CA MET A 1 35.67 -1.05 66.96
C MET A 1 35.84 -1.38 65.50
N LYS A 2 34.96 -2.22 64.96
CA LYS A 2 35.00 -2.68 63.58
C LYS A 2 34.08 -1.81 62.72
N LYS A 3 34.66 -1.05 61.79
CA LYS A 3 33.89 -0.24 60.84
C LYS A 3 33.45 -1.10 59.68
N LEU A 4 32.13 -1.30 59.53
CA LEU A 4 31.49 -2.03 58.46
C LEU A 4 31.27 -1.06 57.29
N TYR A 5 31.96 -1.24 56.21
CA TYR A 5 31.72 -0.49 54.94
C TYR A 5 30.64 -1.20 54.15
N ALA A 6 29.43 -0.60 54.13
CA ALA A 6 28.36 -1.02 53.28
C ALA A 6 28.63 -0.52 51.85
N CYS A 7 28.96 -1.44 50.97
CA CYS A 7 29.14 -1.18 49.55
C CYS A 7 27.77 -1.20 48.88
N CYS A 8 27.16 0.00 48.64
CA CYS A 8 25.96 0.10 47.83
C CYS A 8 26.28 -0.07 46.35
N LEU A 9 26.01 -1.25 45.84
CA LEU A 9 26.04 -1.52 44.41
C LEU A 9 24.76 -0.87 43.77
N TYR A 10 24.92 0.29 43.20
CA TYR A 10 23.87 0.89 42.34
C TYR A 10 23.82 0.11 41.02
N LEU A 11 22.83 -0.80 40.91
CA LEU A 11 22.47 -1.42 39.62
C LEU A 11 21.76 -0.36 38.80
N PHE A 12 22.51 0.28 37.90
CA PHE A 12 21.96 1.19 36.90
C PHE A 12 21.25 0.34 35.84
N ALA A 13 19.95 0.11 36.00
CA ALA A 13 19.13 -0.53 35.00
C ALA A 13 19.04 0.41 33.80
N PHE A 14 19.90 0.19 32.81
CA PHE A 14 19.81 0.81 31.51
C PHE A 14 18.53 0.30 30.83
N THR A 15 17.44 1.02 30.97
CA THR A 15 16.24 0.80 30.15
C THR A 15 16.60 1.21 28.70
N ILE A 16 17.05 0.24 27.91
CA ILE A 16 17.16 0.41 26.48
C ILE A 16 15.73 0.65 25.98
N SER A 17 15.39 1.91 25.72
CA SER A 17 14.20 2.26 24.96
C SER A 17 14.37 1.59 23.59
N ALA A 18 13.72 0.46 23.40
CA ALA A 18 13.62 -0.18 22.10
C ALA A 18 12.85 0.80 21.20
N PHE A 19 13.57 1.69 20.51
CA PHE A 19 13.03 2.33 19.32
C PHE A 19 12.51 1.20 18.47
N SER A 20 11.24 1.23 18.13
CA SER A 20 10.59 0.25 17.27
C SER A 20 11.27 0.31 15.89
N GLN A 21 12.42 -0.33 15.79
CA GLN A 21 13.14 -0.47 14.54
C GLN A 21 12.34 -1.46 13.69
N ASN A 22 12.17 -1.13 12.41
CA ASN A 22 11.52 -2.02 11.46
C ASN A 22 12.22 -3.39 11.46
N ASP A 23 11.42 -4.45 11.40
CA ASP A 23 11.89 -5.83 11.41
C ASP A 23 12.80 -6.08 10.19
N PRO A 24 14.10 -6.44 10.39
CA PRO A 24 15.03 -6.67 9.29
C PRO A 24 14.60 -7.83 8.37
N ALA A 25 13.90 -8.85 8.91
CA ALA A 25 13.40 -9.96 8.11
C ALA A 25 12.24 -9.51 7.20
N ALA A 26 11.33 -8.69 7.72
CA ALA A 26 10.29 -8.06 6.90
C ALA A 26 10.90 -7.14 5.84
N LYS A 27 11.90 -6.33 6.22
CA LYS A 27 12.60 -5.43 5.28
C LYS A 27 13.19 -6.20 4.11
N LYS A 28 13.90 -7.28 4.36
CA LYS A 28 14.50 -8.14 3.32
C LYS A 28 13.45 -8.62 2.30
N VAL A 29 12.27 -9.02 2.77
CA VAL A 29 11.17 -9.47 1.89
C VAL A 29 10.64 -8.30 1.07
N LEU A 30 10.40 -7.14 1.69
CA LEU A 30 9.88 -5.95 1.03
C LEU A 30 10.86 -5.38 0.00
N ASP A 31 12.15 -5.33 0.33
CA ASP A 31 13.20 -4.89 -0.58
C ASP A 31 13.29 -5.79 -1.83
N ALA A 32 13.15 -7.12 -1.66
CA ALA A 32 13.17 -8.05 -2.78
C ALA A 32 11.98 -7.84 -3.74
N VAL A 33 10.79 -7.55 -3.20
CA VAL A 33 9.60 -7.23 -4.01
C VAL A 33 9.78 -5.87 -4.69
N GLY A 34 10.21 -4.86 -3.94
CA GLY A 34 10.45 -3.50 -4.46
C GLY A 34 11.47 -3.49 -5.58
N ALA A 35 12.55 -4.27 -5.46
CA ALA A 35 13.55 -4.40 -6.52
C ALA A 35 12.95 -4.96 -7.83
N LYS A 36 12.06 -5.97 -7.75
CA LYS A 36 11.36 -6.50 -8.92
C LYS A 36 10.44 -5.48 -9.57
N VAL A 37 9.66 -4.76 -8.75
CA VAL A 37 8.77 -3.71 -9.24
C VAL A 37 9.57 -2.59 -9.90
N LYS A 38 10.67 -2.16 -9.29
CA LYS A 38 11.55 -1.12 -9.83
C LYS A 38 12.23 -1.53 -11.14
N ALA A 39 12.58 -2.82 -11.28
CA ALA A 39 13.18 -3.36 -12.50
C ALA A 39 12.15 -3.56 -13.64
N SER A 40 10.85 -3.46 -13.35
CA SER A 40 9.79 -3.66 -14.35
C SER A 40 9.78 -2.53 -15.40
N LYS A 41 9.55 -2.89 -16.66
CA LYS A 41 9.33 -1.90 -17.75
C LYS A 41 7.91 -1.36 -17.78
N GLY A 42 6.99 -2.09 -17.20
CA GLY A 42 5.59 -1.79 -17.00
C GLY A 42 4.91 -2.94 -16.26
N ILE A 43 3.84 -2.63 -15.56
CA ILE A 43 3.09 -3.58 -14.75
C ILE A 43 1.66 -3.60 -15.24
N SER A 44 1.07 -4.78 -15.36
CA SER A 44 -0.38 -4.95 -15.46
C SER A 44 -0.86 -6.02 -14.50
N ALA A 45 -2.06 -5.83 -13.94
CA ALA A 45 -2.69 -6.80 -13.06
C ALA A 45 -4.21 -6.69 -13.15
N ASN A 46 -4.89 -7.81 -12.92
CA ASN A 46 -6.31 -7.84 -12.57
C ASN A 46 -6.40 -7.96 -11.04
N CYS A 47 -7.14 -7.08 -10.41
CA CYS A 47 -7.29 -7.11 -8.97
C CYS A 47 -8.75 -7.35 -8.59
N THR A 48 -8.96 -8.06 -7.49
CA THR A 48 -10.27 -8.21 -6.86
C THR A 48 -10.26 -7.43 -5.56
N LEU A 49 -11.18 -6.49 -5.43
CA LEU A 49 -11.39 -5.67 -4.25
C LEU A 49 -12.62 -6.20 -3.51
N SER A 50 -12.44 -6.72 -2.30
CA SER A 50 -13.54 -7.20 -1.45
C SER A 50 -13.60 -6.36 -0.18
N SER A 51 -14.79 -5.91 0.19
CA SER A 51 -15.03 -5.11 1.38
C SER A 51 -15.79 -5.92 2.42
N PHE A 52 -15.43 -5.73 3.69
CA PHE A 52 -16.06 -6.38 4.84
C PHE A 52 -16.34 -5.34 5.91
N THR A 53 -17.50 -5.40 6.53
CA THR A 53 -17.85 -4.55 7.67
C THR A 53 -16.99 -4.91 8.89
N SER A 54 -17.01 -4.05 9.92
CA SER A 54 -16.37 -4.31 11.22
C SER A 54 -16.84 -5.61 11.90
N LYS A 55 -18.04 -6.10 11.56
CA LYS A 55 -18.59 -7.38 12.02
C LYS A 55 -18.19 -8.58 11.13
N GLY A 56 -17.32 -8.36 10.14
CA GLY A 56 -16.86 -9.39 9.21
C GLY A 56 -17.85 -9.77 8.10
N LYS A 57 -18.99 -9.08 7.99
CA LYS A 57 -19.98 -9.33 6.92
C LYS A 57 -19.42 -8.77 5.59
N ALA A 58 -19.49 -9.59 4.53
CA ALA A 58 -19.14 -9.13 3.20
C ALA A 58 -20.04 -7.96 2.75
N ASN A 59 -19.44 -6.93 2.19
CA ASN A 59 -20.09 -5.69 1.71
C ASN A 59 -19.74 -5.40 0.25
N GLY A 60 -19.62 -6.44 -0.54
CA GLY A 60 -19.39 -6.38 -1.98
C GLY A 60 -17.99 -6.79 -2.40
N THR A 61 -17.93 -7.15 -3.67
CA THR A 61 -16.68 -7.50 -4.36
C THR A 61 -16.70 -6.83 -5.73
N GLN A 62 -15.60 -6.24 -6.11
CA GLN A 62 -15.45 -5.53 -7.38
C GLN A 62 -14.14 -5.95 -8.05
N MET A 63 -14.15 -5.99 -9.37
CA MET A 63 -12.93 -6.23 -10.15
C MET A 63 -12.38 -4.90 -10.66
N LEU A 64 -11.07 -4.78 -10.66
CA LEU A 64 -10.38 -3.65 -11.23
C LEU A 64 -9.17 -4.11 -12.04
N THR A 65 -8.77 -3.31 -13.02
CA THR A 65 -7.51 -3.50 -13.75
C THR A 65 -6.53 -2.41 -13.36
N LEU A 66 -5.28 -2.81 -13.20
CA LEU A 66 -4.17 -1.91 -12.90
C LEU A 66 -3.16 -1.95 -14.04
N GLN A 67 -2.75 -0.78 -14.52
CA GLN A 67 -1.58 -0.60 -15.38
C GLN A 67 -0.66 0.43 -14.73
N MET A 68 0.66 0.17 -14.72
CA MET A 68 1.64 1.09 -14.15
C MET A 68 2.90 1.15 -15.00
N LYS A 69 3.58 2.30 -14.94
CA LYS A 69 4.91 2.50 -15.52
C LYS A 69 5.63 3.57 -14.69
N GLY A 70 6.64 3.16 -13.93
CA GLY A 70 7.26 4.02 -12.93
C GLY A 70 6.24 4.51 -11.91
N GLU A 71 6.10 5.82 -11.79
CA GLU A 71 5.17 6.46 -10.83
C GLU A 71 3.77 6.69 -11.39
N LYS A 72 3.57 6.43 -12.69
CA LYS A 72 2.28 6.60 -13.36
C LYS A 72 1.44 5.35 -13.23
N TYR A 73 0.14 5.51 -13.06
CA TYR A 73 -0.79 4.39 -13.05
C TYR A 73 -2.15 4.73 -13.64
N LEU A 74 -2.83 3.71 -14.11
CA LEU A 74 -4.21 3.71 -14.55
C LEU A 74 -4.94 2.58 -13.83
N LEU A 75 -6.01 2.92 -13.14
CA LEU A 75 -6.96 1.99 -12.54
C LEU A 75 -8.31 2.13 -13.23
N ASN A 76 -8.90 1.01 -13.64
CA ASN A 76 -10.28 0.98 -14.14
C ASN A 76 -11.10 0.03 -13.28
N GLN A 77 -12.28 0.48 -12.85
CA GLN A 77 -13.24 -0.24 -12.04
C GLN A 77 -14.65 0.05 -12.54
N GLY A 78 -15.17 -0.84 -13.38
CA GLY A 78 -16.44 -0.58 -14.06
C GLY A 78 -16.36 0.69 -14.91
N LYS A 79 -17.17 1.71 -14.57
CA LYS A 79 -17.14 3.02 -15.24
C LYS A 79 -16.16 4.01 -14.60
N THR A 80 -15.70 3.74 -13.37
CA THR A 80 -14.76 4.61 -12.66
C THR A 80 -13.35 4.42 -13.20
N GLU A 81 -12.65 5.52 -13.43
CA GLU A 81 -11.26 5.53 -13.88
C GLU A 81 -10.41 6.42 -12.97
N ILE A 82 -9.21 5.98 -12.66
CA ILE A 82 -8.22 6.79 -11.94
C ILE A 82 -6.94 6.80 -12.75
N ILE A 83 -6.52 7.99 -13.18
CA ILE A 83 -5.25 8.22 -13.89
C ILE A 83 -4.32 8.97 -12.96
N CYS A 84 -3.10 8.48 -12.77
CA CYS A 84 -1.99 9.22 -12.20
C CYS A 84 -0.95 9.46 -13.29
N ASP A 85 -0.64 10.71 -13.58
CA ASP A 85 0.36 11.11 -14.57
C ASP A 85 1.78 11.27 -13.99
N GLY A 86 1.93 11.00 -12.68
CA GLY A 86 3.14 11.17 -11.90
C GLY A 86 3.16 12.44 -11.05
N SER A 87 2.33 13.44 -11.36
CA SER A 87 2.19 14.70 -10.62
C SER A 87 0.78 14.89 -10.08
N ASN A 88 -0.22 14.51 -10.86
CA ASN A 88 -1.63 14.65 -10.52
C ASN A 88 -2.34 13.30 -10.59
N VAL A 89 -3.41 13.19 -9.81
CA VAL A 89 -4.37 12.08 -9.84
C VAL A 89 -5.71 12.63 -10.31
N TYR A 90 -6.24 12.05 -11.37
CA TYR A 90 -7.55 12.35 -11.93
C TYR A 90 -8.45 11.16 -11.65
N ARG A 91 -9.53 11.38 -10.91
CA ARG A 91 -10.51 10.34 -10.58
C ARG A 91 -11.85 10.68 -11.23
N PHE A 92 -12.25 9.91 -12.21
CA PHE A 92 -13.57 9.95 -12.80
C PHE A 92 -14.52 9.04 -12.00
N ASP A 93 -15.66 9.55 -11.59
CA ASP A 93 -16.66 8.83 -10.78
C ASP A 93 -17.49 7.81 -11.57
N GLY A 94 -17.37 7.82 -12.90
CA GLY A 94 -18.13 6.96 -13.82
C GLY A 94 -19.40 7.61 -14.34
N GLU A 95 -19.68 8.87 -13.96
CA GLU A 95 -20.88 9.63 -14.34
C GLU A 95 -20.51 11.01 -14.91
N LYS A 96 -20.27 11.99 -14.05
CA LYS A 96 -20.13 13.40 -14.47
C LYS A 96 -19.01 14.16 -13.78
N THR A 97 -18.29 13.56 -12.82
CA THR A 97 -17.31 14.30 -12.02
C THR A 97 -15.92 13.71 -12.17
N ILE A 98 -14.97 14.59 -12.40
CA ILE A 98 -13.55 14.27 -12.31
C ILE A 98 -12.97 15.09 -11.17
N THR A 99 -12.46 14.41 -10.13
CA THR A 99 -11.69 15.08 -9.09
C THR A 99 -10.21 15.04 -9.46
N LYS A 100 -9.56 16.20 -9.47
CA LYS A 100 -8.12 16.33 -9.65
C LYS A 100 -7.48 16.65 -8.31
N SER A 101 -6.36 16.01 -8.01
CA SER A 101 -5.55 16.29 -6.83
C SER A 101 -4.08 16.09 -7.14
N ALA A 102 -3.20 16.77 -6.41
CA ALA A 102 -1.77 16.46 -6.46
C ALA A 102 -1.49 15.08 -5.86
N VAL A 103 -0.43 14.40 -6.32
CA VAL A 103 -0.02 13.08 -5.80
C VAL A 103 0.24 13.15 -4.29
N GLU A 104 0.79 14.24 -3.78
CA GLU A 104 1.08 14.44 -2.35
C GLU A 104 -0.20 14.58 -1.51
N GLU A 105 -1.22 15.22 -2.03
CA GLU A 105 -2.53 15.40 -1.36
C GLU A 105 -3.29 14.07 -1.25
N GLY A 106 -3.13 13.17 -2.23
CA GLY A 106 -3.68 11.81 -2.19
C GLY A 106 -3.00 10.88 -1.16
N SER A 107 -2.00 11.35 -0.43
CA SER A 107 -1.17 10.55 0.48
C SER A 107 -1.92 10.00 1.71
N GLN A 108 -3.13 10.44 2.00
CA GLN A 108 -3.95 9.88 3.09
C GLN A 108 -4.46 8.46 2.79
N THR A 109 -4.50 8.08 1.53
CA THR A 109 -4.88 6.74 1.09
C THR A 109 -3.67 5.95 0.60
N LEU A 110 -3.78 4.64 0.63
CA LEU A 110 -2.74 3.76 0.12
C LEU A 110 -2.87 3.65 -1.40
N SER A 111 -2.06 4.40 -2.14
CA SER A 111 -2.05 4.32 -3.61
C SER A 111 -1.45 3.00 -4.11
N PRO A 112 -1.80 2.55 -5.33
CA PRO A 112 -1.18 1.36 -5.94
C PRO A 112 0.33 1.46 -6.03
N GLN A 113 0.84 2.63 -6.37
CA GLN A 113 2.26 2.93 -6.43
C GLN A 113 2.91 2.73 -5.07
N LYS A 114 2.33 3.31 -4.00
CA LYS A 114 2.86 3.15 -2.65
C LYS A 114 2.81 1.71 -2.18
N LEU A 115 1.70 0.99 -2.50
CA LEU A 115 1.54 -0.41 -2.16
C LEU A 115 2.58 -1.30 -2.85
N LEU A 116 2.97 -0.99 -4.08
CA LEU A 116 3.90 -1.80 -4.86
C LEU A 116 5.35 -1.32 -4.81
N SER A 117 5.63 -0.13 -4.28
CA SER A 117 6.98 0.49 -4.32
C SER A 117 8.04 -0.27 -3.54
N GLY A 118 7.65 -1.02 -2.50
CA GLY A 118 8.59 -1.59 -1.54
C GLY A 118 9.26 -0.57 -0.60
N ALA A 119 9.03 0.73 -0.82
CA ALA A 119 9.66 1.81 -0.06
C ALA A 119 8.72 2.29 1.07
N TYR A 120 8.73 1.57 2.20
CA TYR A 120 7.80 1.81 3.30
C TYR A 120 8.42 2.47 4.54
N ASP A 121 9.74 2.53 4.64
CA ASP A 121 10.47 2.92 5.85
C ASP A 121 10.08 4.29 6.42
N LYS A 122 9.72 5.23 5.55
CA LYS A 122 9.35 6.59 5.94
C LYS A 122 7.91 6.72 6.44
N ASP A 123 7.03 5.79 6.03
CA ASP A 123 5.59 5.92 6.23
C ASP A 123 5.01 4.88 7.17
N PHE A 124 5.75 3.79 7.40
CA PHE A 124 5.25 2.64 8.16
C PHE A 124 6.29 2.07 9.10
N THR A 125 5.83 1.61 10.24
CA THR A 125 6.50 0.56 11.01
C THR A 125 5.95 -0.78 10.53
N TYR A 126 6.80 -1.81 10.46
CA TYR A 126 6.39 -3.12 9.95
C TYR A 126 7.14 -4.28 10.61
N LYS A 127 6.49 -5.44 10.62
CA LYS A 127 7.05 -6.69 11.14
C LYS A 127 6.59 -7.89 10.31
N LEU A 128 7.44 -8.88 10.20
CA LEU A 128 7.11 -10.18 9.63
C LEU A 128 6.33 -11.00 10.65
N LEU A 129 5.15 -11.47 10.29
CA LEU A 129 4.37 -12.36 11.14
C LEU A 129 4.75 -13.83 10.88
N PRO A 130 4.68 -14.70 11.90
CA PRO A 130 4.83 -16.13 11.70
C PRO A 130 3.80 -16.62 10.67
N SER A 131 4.25 -17.16 9.56
CA SER A 131 3.37 -17.66 8.50
C SER A 131 3.76 -19.08 8.07
N LYS A 132 2.81 -20.00 8.19
CA LYS A 132 2.88 -21.35 7.61
C LYS A 132 2.24 -21.31 6.23
N GLY A 133 2.93 -21.73 5.18
CA GLY A 133 2.37 -21.77 3.83
C GLY A 133 3.16 -20.93 2.83
N THR A 134 2.53 -20.63 1.70
CA THR A 134 3.14 -20.07 0.49
C THR A 134 3.40 -18.57 0.52
N PHE A 135 2.87 -17.85 1.53
CA PHE A 135 3.01 -16.41 1.63
C PHE A 135 3.82 -16.00 2.86
N TYR A 136 4.65 -14.95 2.73
CA TYR A 136 5.04 -14.12 3.85
C TYR A 136 3.87 -13.21 4.20
N GLU A 137 3.60 -13.01 5.48
CA GLU A 137 2.65 -12.02 5.96
C GLU A 137 3.41 -10.92 6.71
N ILE A 138 3.25 -9.68 6.27
CA ILE A 138 3.91 -8.52 6.87
C ILE A 138 2.82 -7.56 7.36
N GLU A 139 2.79 -7.34 8.66
CA GLU A 139 1.93 -6.33 9.28
C GLU A 139 2.63 -4.97 9.21
N MET A 140 1.93 -3.97 8.69
CA MET A 140 2.40 -2.60 8.58
C MET A 140 1.44 -1.66 9.29
N LYS A 141 1.98 -0.71 10.05
CA LYS A 141 1.21 0.35 10.72
C LYS A 141 1.71 1.70 10.23
N PRO A 142 0.82 2.63 9.86
CA PRO A 142 1.23 3.96 9.45
C PRO A 142 1.89 4.70 10.63
N ILE A 143 2.97 5.43 10.37
CA ILE A 143 3.61 6.32 11.35
C ILE A 143 2.73 7.54 11.57
N ASP A 144 2.17 8.08 10.47
CA ASP A 144 1.24 9.19 10.54
C ASP A 144 -0.16 8.71 10.96
N SER A 145 -0.59 9.12 12.17
CA SER A 145 -1.91 8.79 12.71
C SER A 145 -3.09 9.41 11.95
N LYS A 146 -2.84 10.38 11.06
CA LYS A 146 -3.87 11.02 10.20
C LYS A 146 -4.30 10.14 9.04
N LYS A 147 -3.56 9.07 8.71
CA LYS A 147 -3.97 8.12 7.67
C LYS A 147 -5.34 7.54 7.95
N ASN A 148 -6.12 7.27 6.91
CA ASN A 148 -7.50 6.76 7.01
C ASN A 148 -7.59 5.28 7.40
N PHE A 149 -6.46 4.62 7.63
CA PHE A 149 -6.37 3.22 8.02
C PHE A 149 -5.47 3.03 9.25
N GLN A 150 -5.72 1.96 9.99
CA GLN A 150 -4.97 1.60 11.19
C GLN A 150 -3.79 0.67 10.87
N LYS A 151 -3.98 -0.22 9.89
CA LYS A 151 -3.02 -1.26 9.59
C LYS A 151 -3.23 -1.85 8.20
N VAL A 152 -2.13 -2.33 7.62
CA VAL A 152 -2.11 -3.10 6.38
C VAL A 152 -1.38 -4.41 6.61
N ASN A 153 -1.99 -5.54 6.23
CA ASN A 153 -1.29 -6.81 6.14
C ASN A 153 -0.99 -7.10 4.68
N LEU A 154 0.29 -7.17 4.33
CA LEU A 154 0.75 -7.56 3.00
C LEU A 154 1.04 -9.06 2.95
N PHE A 155 0.61 -9.71 1.90
CA PHE A 155 0.89 -11.11 1.61
C PHE A 155 1.77 -11.20 0.37
N ILE A 156 2.98 -11.70 0.54
CA ILE A 156 4.01 -11.83 -0.50
C ILE A 156 4.18 -13.31 -0.84
N ASP A 157 4.04 -13.65 -2.11
CA ASP A 157 4.32 -15.01 -2.60
C ASP A 157 5.81 -15.32 -2.40
N LYS A 158 6.10 -16.39 -1.63
CA LYS A 158 7.48 -16.78 -1.27
C LYS A 158 8.28 -17.22 -2.49
N ALA A 159 7.67 -17.94 -3.41
CA ALA A 159 8.34 -18.47 -4.58
C ALA A 159 8.62 -17.40 -5.63
N LYS A 160 7.64 -16.51 -5.83
CA LYS A 160 7.70 -15.47 -6.87
C LYS A 160 8.33 -14.17 -6.36
N SER A 161 8.38 -13.94 -5.04
CA SER A 161 8.71 -12.64 -4.42
C SER A 161 7.90 -11.51 -5.06
N THR A 162 6.57 -11.68 -5.10
CA THR A 162 5.62 -10.70 -5.65
C THR A 162 4.44 -10.51 -4.72
N PHE A 163 3.79 -9.36 -4.81
CA PHE A 163 2.54 -9.12 -4.10
C PHE A 163 1.45 -10.09 -4.56
N ALA A 164 0.76 -10.68 -3.60
CA ALA A 164 -0.38 -11.55 -3.84
C ALA A 164 -1.68 -10.92 -3.32
N LYS A 165 -1.61 -10.31 -2.13
CA LYS A 165 -2.79 -9.76 -1.46
C LYS A 165 -2.38 -8.66 -0.48
N ALA A 166 -3.29 -7.70 -0.26
CA ALA A 166 -3.25 -6.76 0.85
C ALA A 166 -4.57 -6.78 1.60
N ARG A 167 -4.55 -6.66 2.93
CA ARG A 167 -5.72 -6.43 3.77
C ARG A 167 -5.52 -5.13 4.53
N ILE A 168 -6.44 -4.20 4.34
CA ILE A 168 -6.39 -2.86 4.91
C ILE A 168 -7.50 -2.76 5.94
N LEU A 169 -7.15 -2.49 7.19
CA LEU A 169 -8.07 -2.21 8.27
C LEU A 169 -8.22 -0.70 8.40
N ASP A 170 -9.42 -0.18 8.16
CA ASP A 170 -9.71 1.25 8.32
C ASP A 170 -9.96 1.65 9.78
N LYS A 171 -10.13 2.94 10.04
CA LYS A 171 -10.40 3.48 11.39
C LYS A 171 -11.76 3.09 11.94
N SER A 172 -12.69 2.67 11.11
CA SER A 172 -14.02 2.17 11.48
C SER A 172 -14.05 0.64 11.65
N ASN A 173 -12.87 0.00 11.63
CA ASN A 173 -12.68 -1.45 11.69
C ASN A 173 -13.29 -2.23 10.50
N ASN A 174 -13.58 -1.57 9.39
CA ASN A 174 -13.90 -2.28 8.17
C ASN A 174 -12.61 -2.80 7.53
N VAL A 175 -12.72 -3.88 6.79
CA VAL A 175 -11.58 -4.49 6.08
C VAL A 175 -11.80 -4.38 4.58
N THR A 176 -10.81 -3.86 3.88
CA THR A 176 -10.70 -3.95 2.44
C THR A 176 -9.61 -4.96 2.09
N GLU A 177 -9.95 -5.97 1.32
CA GLU A 177 -8.99 -6.96 0.81
C GLU A 177 -8.80 -6.74 -0.69
N VAL A 178 -7.54 -6.56 -1.10
CA VAL A 178 -7.12 -6.47 -2.50
C VAL A 178 -6.35 -7.73 -2.84
N LYS A 179 -6.88 -8.58 -3.71
CA LYS A 179 -6.15 -9.72 -4.29
C LYS A 179 -5.60 -9.32 -5.64
N ILE A 180 -4.33 -9.63 -5.88
CA ILE A 180 -3.66 -9.37 -7.15
C ILE A 180 -3.62 -10.67 -7.96
N GLY A 181 -4.30 -10.65 -9.10
CA GLY A 181 -4.28 -11.73 -10.08
C GLY A 181 -3.61 -11.31 -11.38
N ASN A 182 -3.14 -12.28 -12.15
CA ASN A 182 -2.52 -12.07 -13.47
C ASN A 182 -1.45 -10.95 -13.49
N LEU A 183 -0.63 -10.89 -12.43
CA LEU A 183 0.43 -9.89 -12.32
C LEU A 183 1.49 -10.13 -13.39
N ASN A 184 1.67 -9.15 -14.27
CA ASN A 184 2.72 -9.12 -15.28
C ASN A 184 3.65 -7.92 -15.03
N LEU A 185 4.90 -8.19 -14.65
CA LEU A 185 5.92 -7.18 -14.39
C LEU A 185 6.68 -6.72 -15.66
N ASN A 186 6.38 -7.32 -16.82
CA ASN A 186 6.98 -6.97 -18.10
C ASN A 186 5.92 -6.53 -19.10
N ALA A 187 4.85 -5.91 -18.65
CA ALA A 187 3.78 -5.44 -19.52
C ALA A 187 4.26 -4.28 -20.40
N THR A 188 3.90 -4.33 -21.68
CA THR A 188 4.09 -3.18 -22.57
C THR A 188 2.93 -2.23 -22.37
N VAL A 189 3.20 -1.09 -21.70
CA VAL A 189 2.20 -0.06 -21.42
C VAL A 189 2.61 1.23 -22.11
N ALA A 190 1.76 1.74 -23.00
CA ALA A 190 2.00 2.99 -23.71
C ALA A 190 1.84 4.19 -22.76
N ASP A 191 2.74 5.17 -22.85
CA ASP A 191 2.70 6.38 -22.00
C ASP A 191 1.41 7.20 -22.16
N ALA A 192 0.79 7.15 -23.34
CA ALA A 192 -0.50 7.79 -23.61
C ALA A 192 -1.65 7.30 -22.71
N LYS A 193 -1.51 6.11 -22.07
CA LYS A 193 -2.48 5.59 -21.10
C LYS A 193 -2.56 6.42 -19.82
N PHE A 194 -1.50 7.12 -19.49
CA PHE A 194 -1.37 7.91 -18.26
C PHE A 194 -1.59 9.40 -18.50
N VAL A 195 -2.02 9.79 -19.68
CA VAL A 195 -2.31 11.18 -20.02
C VAL A 195 -3.80 11.42 -19.86
N PHE A 196 -4.16 12.33 -18.95
CA PHE A 196 -5.55 12.79 -18.84
C PHE A 196 -5.96 13.53 -20.10
N ASN A 197 -7.09 13.14 -20.67
CA ASN A 197 -7.68 13.79 -21.84
C ASN A 197 -9.19 13.96 -21.65
N LYS A 198 -9.64 15.20 -21.37
CA LYS A 198 -11.05 15.54 -21.13
C LYS A 198 -11.97 15.05 -22.25
N ALA A 199 -11.51 15.01 -23.51
CA ALA A 199 -12.32 14.59 -24.65
C ALA A 199 -12.80 13.13 -24.60
N LYS A 200 -12.22 12.29 -23.72
CA LYS A 200 -12.65 10.89 -23.51
C LYS A 200 -13.86 10.76 -22.59
N TYR A 201 -14.27 11.83 -21.90
CA TYR A 201 -15.34 11.84 -20.92
C TYR A 201 -16.58 12.56 -21.45
N PRO A 202 -17.73 12.45 -20.78
CA PRO A 202 -18.94 13.19 -21.18
C PRO A 202 -18.67 14.68 -21.38
N LYS A 203 -19.36 15.31 -22.35
CA LYS A 203 -19.16 16.74 -22.64
C LYS A 203 -19.47 17.66 -21.46
N ASP A 204 -20.41 17.23 -20.61
CA ASP A 204 -20.90 17.92 -19.42
C ASP A 204 -20.14 17.51 -18.14
N VAL A 205 -18.96 16.85 -18.30
CA VAL A 205 -18.15 16.48 -17.14
C VAL A 205 -17.57 17.70 -16.44
N GLU A 206 -17.74 17.76 -15.13
CA GLU A 206 -17.15 18.77 -14.25
C GLU A 206 -15.78 18.30 -13.73
N ILE A 207 -14.84 19.22 -13.66
CA ILE A 207 -13.51 18.96 -13.05
C ILE A 207 -13.44 19.77 -11.76
N LEU A 208 -13.25 19.06 -10.65
CA LEU A 208 -13.07 19.61 -9.31
C LEU A 208 -11.60 19.49 -8.92
N ASP A 209 -10.99 20.57 -8.45
CA ASP A 209 -9.63 20.64 -7.90
C ASP A 209 -9.67 20.56 -6.37
#